data_e43c843430b59127153e0886a2b1b806
#
_entry.id   e43c843430b59127153e0886a2b1b806
#
_cell.length_a   1.000
_cell.length_b   1.000
_cell.length_c   1.000
_cell.angle_alpha   90.00
_cell.angle_beta   90.00
_cell.angle_gamma   90.00
#
_symmetry.space_group_name_H-M   'P 1'
#
loop_
_entity.id
_entity.type
_entity.pdbx_description
1 polymer ?
#
loop_
_entity_poly.entity_id
_entity_poly.type
_entity_poly.pdbx_seq_one_letter_code
_entity_poly.pdbx_strand_id
1 'polypeptide(L)'
;MKKNIVFCFFAVAILSSLFADHDIILAPSVGYTYTNAFTVKNPINPSSENIDYFKAHNGYLEFTVGVILDNGFTYIEDAGFAAGPAYVTDSQMRVPSFFFISRSLLGYTFKPTQNLYINLLTGLGLTLGYPQVLQVGMPVNIGLFCFFNKKSGLNITATDMVGIGFPSFLTNAFTVKIGPIFRL
;
A
#
# COMPACT_ATOMS: atom_id res chain seq x y z
N MET A 1 -24.72 -9.49 -8.21
CA MET A 1 -23.46 -8.86 -8.62
C MET A 1 -23.61 -7.52 -9.36
N LYS A 2 -24.55 -7.33 -10.30
CA LYS A 2 -24.70 -6.03 -11.03
C LYS A 2 -25.05 -4.81 -10.14
N LYS A 3 -25.78 -4.99 -9.05
CA LYS A 3 -26.19 -3.87 -8.15
C LYS A 3 -25.02 -3.24 -7.36
N ASN A 4 -24.01 -4.03 -7.00
CA ASN A 4 -22.87 -3.51 -6.23
C ASN A 4 -21.89 -2.70 -7.08
N ILE A 5 -21.75 -3.04 -8.36
CA ILE A 5 -20.93 -2.28 -9.31
C ILE A 5 -21.54 -0.89 -9.55
N VAL A 6 -22.87 -0.82 -9.70
CA VAL A 6 -23.62 0.45 -9.86
C VAL A 6 -23.46 1.32 -8.61
N PHE A 7 -23.49 0.73 -7.41
CA PHE A 7 -23.30 1.46 -6.16
C PHE A 7 -21.89 2.05 -6.03
N CYS A 8 -20.84 1.30 -6.43
CA CYS A 8 -19.47 1.82 -6.48
C CYS A 8 -19.32 2.98 -7.48
N PHE A 9 -19.93 2.87 -8.67
CA PHE A 9 -19.92 3.97 -9.64
C PHE A 9 -20.68 5.20 -9.14
N PHE A 10 -21.82 5.03 -8.46
CA PHE A 10 -22.56 6.13 -7.86
C PHE A 10 -21.80 6.78 -6.70
N ALA A 11 -21.16 6.00 -5.84
CA ALA A 11 -20.32 6.52 -4.76
C ALA A 11 -19.13 7.34 -5.30
N VAL A 12 -18.47 6.86 -6.35
CA VAL A 12 -17.38 7.61 -7.02
C VAL A 12 -17.92 8.87 -7.70
N ALA A 13 -19.10 8.83 -8.34
CA ALA A 13 -19.70 9.99 -8.97
C ALA A 13 -20.17 11.05 -7.96
N ILE A 14 -20.71 10.65 -6.81
CA ILE A 14 -21.08 11.57 -5.73
C ILE A 14 -19.82 12.17 -5.08
N LEU A 15 -18.78 11.36 -4.83
CA LEU A 15 -17.50 11.88 -4.35
C LEU A 15 -16.88 12.86 -5.36
N SER A 16 -16.92 12.57 -6.67
CA SER A 16 -16.40 13.49 -7.68
C SER A 16 -17.15 14.81 -7.75
N SER A 17 -18.46 14.82 -7.51
CA SER A 17 -19.24 16.07 -7.49
C SER A 17 -19.02 16.92 -6.23
N LEU A 18 -18.66 16.30 -5.10
CA LEU A 18 -18.30 16.99 -3.86
C LEU A 18 -16.90 17.62 -3.92
N PHE A 19 -16.04 17.16 -4.86
CA PHE A 19 -14.66 17.58 -5.01
C PHE A 19 -14.38 18.21 -6.37
N ALA A 20 -15.36 18.90 -6.96
CA ALA A 20 -15.29 19.46 -8.32
C ALA A 20 -14.10 20.42 -8.59
N ASP A 21 -13.49 20.96 -7.54
CA ASP A 21 -12.32 21.84 -7.61
C ASP A 21 -10.99 21.14 -7.22
N HIS A 22 -10.96 19.80 -7.14
CA HIS A 22 -9.82 19.04 -6.64
C HIS A 22 -9.30 18.02 -7.66
N ASP A 23 -7.99 17.73 -7.60
CA ASP A 23 -7.39 16.68 -8.42
C ASP A 23 -7.79 15.30 -7.92
N ILE A 24 -8.64 14.58 -8.65
CA ILE A 24 -8.88 13.16 -8.42
C ILE A 24 -7.85 12.38 -9.22
N ILE A 25 -7.14 11.46 -8.57
CA ILE A 25 -6.12 10.64 -9.20
C ILE A 25 -6.51 9.17 -9.22
N LEU A 26 -6.14 8.49 -10.32
CA LEU A 26 -6.19 7.05 -10.49
C LEU A 26 -4.81 6.57 -10.95
N ALA A 27 -4.24 5.54 -10.30
CA ALA A 27 -2.92 5.05 -10.67
C ALA A 27 -2.83 3.52 -10.51
N PRO A 28 -3.06 2.75 -11.59
CA PRO A 28 -2.67 1.35 -11.62
C PRO A 28 -1.14 1.26 -11.62
N SER A 29 -0.57 0.37 -10.82
CA SER A 29 0.87 0.28 -10.63
C SER A 29 1.33 -1.18 -10.54
N VAL A 30 2.57 -1.42 -10.96
CA VAL A 30 3.30 -2.66 -10.75
C VAL A 30 4.51 -2.37 -9.89
N GLY A 31 4.97 -3.35 -9.13
CA GLY A 31 6.10 -3.12 -8.25
C GLY A 31 6.63 -4.37 -7.61
N TYR A 32 7.39 -4.14 -6.58
CA TYR A 32 8.00 -5.16 -5.75
C TYR A 32 7.75 -4.84 -4.29
N THR A 33 7.42 -5.86 -3.49
CA THR A 33 7.33 -5.74 -2.04
C THR A 33 8.22 -6.78 -1.36
N TYR A 34 8.96 -6.31 -0.37
CA TYR A 34 9.74 -7.13 0.54
C TYR A 34 9.10 -7.09 1.91
N THR A 35 8.69 -8.25 2.42
CA THR A 35 8.10 -8.37 3.75
C THR A 35 9.03 -9.16 4.64
N ASN A 36 9.23 -8.66 5.83
CA ASN A 36 10.03 -9.25 6.89
C ASN A 36 9.18 -9.36 8.15
N ALA A 37 9.05 -10.56 8.72
CA ALA A 37 8.27 -10.79 9.91
C ALA A 37 9.08 -11.50 10.98
N PHE A 38 8.97 -11.03 12.23
CA PHE A 38 9.69 -11.51 13.39
C PHE A 38 8.69 -11.93 14.46
N THR A 39 8.88 -13.08 15.08
CA THR A 39 8.14 -13.45 16.27
C THR A 39 8.65 -12.66 17.47
N VAL A 40 7.76 -11.95 18.14
CA VAL A 40 8.10 -11.32 19.41
C VAL A 40 8.06 -12.39 20.49
N LYS A 41 9.20 -12.63 21.17
CA LYS A 41 9.23 -13.54 22.32
C LYS A 41 8.18 -13.14 23.33
N ASN A 42 7.36 -14.09 23.76
CA ASN A 42 6.40 -13.84 24.82
C ASN A 42 7.17 -13.50 26.12
N PRO A 43 7.03 -12.28 26.68
CA PRO A 43 7.76 -11.89 27.90
C PRO A 43 7.37 -12.72 29.13
N ILE A 44 6.25 -13.46 29.06
CA ILE A 44 5.76 -14.30 30.16
C ILE A 44 6.38 -15.71 30.12
N ASN A 45 6.88 -16.17 28.96
CA ASN A 45 7.55 -17.47 28.84
C ASN A 45 8.79 -17.37 27.93
N PRO A 46 9.95 -16.91 28.48
CA PRO A 46 11.16 -16.71 27.71
C PRO A 46 11.86 -18.01 27.24
N SER A 47 11.40 -19.18 27.66
CA SER A 47 11.95 -20.47 27.27
C SER A 47 11.44 -21.03 25.93
N SER A 48 10.51 -20.37 25.24
CA SER A 48 10.13 -20.74 23.90
C SER A 48 11.18 -20.22 22.90
N GLU A 49 12.07 -21.12 22.47
CA GLU A 49 13.19 -20.80 21.54
C GLU A 49 12.77 -20.53 20.09
N ASN A 50 11.50 -20.59 19.75
CA ASN A 50 11.07 -20.48 18.37
C ASN A 50 10.89 -19.01 17.96
N ILE A 51 11.93 -18.44 17.37
CA ILE A 51 11.85 -17.21 16.58
C ILE A 51 11.47 -17.64 15.16
N ASP A 52 10.20 -17.89 14.93
CA ASP A 52 9.70 -18.06 13.56
C ASP A 52 9.83 -16.72 12.84
N TYR A 53 10.60 -16.74 11.80
CA TYR A 53 10.97 -15.58 11.02
C TYR A 53 10.76 -15.91 9.55
N PHE A 54 10.06 -15.06 8.81
CA PHE A 54 9.97 -15.23 7.38
C PHE A 54 10.34 -13.95 6.62
N LYS A 55 10.91 -14.14 5.44
CA LYS A 55 11.16 -13.11 4.44
C LYS A 55 10.39 -13.46 3.18
N ALA A 56 9.62 -12.52 2.65
CA ALA A 56 8.91 -12.71 1.40
C ALA A 56 9.36 -11.67 0.36
N HIS A 57 9.55 -12.15 -0.86
CA HIS A 57 9.95 -11.37 -2.03
C HIS A 57 8.85 -11.49 -3.08
N ASN A 58 8.05 -10.45 -3.27
CA ASN A 58 6.84 -10.54 -4.07
C ASN A 58 6.83 -9.52 -5.20
N GLY A 59 6.37 -9.96 -6.38
CA GLY A 59 5.83 -9.07 -7.38
C GLY A 59 4.52 -8.47 -6.87
N TYR A 60 4.24 -7.22 -7.20
CA TYR A 60 3.13 -6.44 -6.66
C TYR A 60 2.34 -5.75 -7.75
N LEU A 61 1.01 -5.86 -7.67
CA LEU A 61 0.05 -5.15 -8.50
C LEU A 61 -0.85 -4.34 -7.59
N GLU A 62 -1.05 -3.07 -7.91
CA GLU A 62 -1.86 -2.18 -7.08
C GLU A 62 -2.71 -1.23 -7.92
N PHE A 63 -3.83 -0.85 -7.35
CA PHE A 63 -4.67 0.21 -7.84
C PHE A 63 -4.81 1.28 -6.76
N THR A 64 -4.48 2.51 -7.12
CA THR A 64 -4.53 3.70 -6.26
C THR A 64 -5.66 4.60 -6.70
N VAL A 65 -6.47 5.07 -5.76
CA VAL A 65 -7.45 6.15 -5.93
C VAL A 65 -7.15 7.22 -4.89
N GLY A 66 -7.15 8.48 -5.28
CA GLY A 66 -6.88 9.56 -4.34
C GLY A 66 -7.49 10.89 -4.72
N VAL A 67 -7.52 11.77 -3.73
CA VAL A 67 -7.95 13.17 -3.88
C VAL A 67 -6.84 14.07 -3.34
N ILE A 68 -6.45 15.06 -4.14
CA ILE A 68 -5.49 16.09 -3.76
C ILE A 68 -6.22 17.42 -3.75
N LEU A 69 -6.39 18.01 -2.57
CA LEU A 69 -7.03 19.29 -2.39
C LEU A 69 -6.11 20.44 -2.87
N ASP A 70 -6.66 21.60 -3.13
CA ASP A 70 -5.89 22.78 -3.59
C ASP A 70 -4.82 23.22 -2.60
N ASN A 71 -5.10 23.06 -1.30
CA ASN A 71 -4.14 23.37 -0.24
C ASN A 71 -3.03 22.30 -0.11
N GLY A 72 -3.05 21.23 -0.93
CA GLY A 72 -2.09 20.13 -0.90
C GLY A 72 -2.46 18.99 0.06
N PHE A 73 -3.49 19.10 0.91
CA PHE A 73 -3.94 17.98 1.70
C PHE A 73 -4.39 16.84 0.79
N THR A 74 -3.98 15.62 1.12
CA THR A 74 -4.12 14.47 0.22
C THR A 74 -4.65 13.29 0.99
N TYR A 75 -5.62 12.60 0.39
CA TYR A 75 -6.13 11.30 0.80
C TYR A 75 -5.97 10.29 -0.33
N ILE A 76 -5.43 9.13 -0.02
CA ILE A 76 -5.21 8.04 -0.98
C ILE A 76 -5.69 6.72 -0.39
N GLU A 77 -6.40 5.94 -1.20
CA GLU A 77 -6.70 4.53 -0.98
C GLU A 77 -5.91 3.68 -1.96
N ASP A 78 -5.13 2.76 -1.44
CA ASP A 78 -4.38 1.76 -2.19
C ASP A 78 -4.97 0.37 -1.94
N ALA A 79 -5.17 -0.41 -3.00
CA ALA A 79 -5.53 -1.81 -2.89
C ALA A 79 -4.73 -2.63 -3.90
N GLY A 80 -4.09 -3.72 -3.45
CA GLY A 80 -3.21 -4.49 -4.31
C GLY A 80 -3.01 -5.92 -3.89
N PHE A 81 -2.35 -6.67 -4.78
CA PHE A 81 -1.97 -8.07 -4.59
C PHE A 81 -0.47 -8.23 -4.77
N ALA A 82 0.14 -9.00 -3.87
CA ALA A 82 1.53 -9.38 -3.93
C ALA A 82 1.63 -10.92 -3.97
N ALA A 83 2.50 -11.45 -4.81
CA ALA A 83 2.75 -12.88 -4.88
C ALA A 83 4.22 -13.18 -5.18
N GLY A 84 4.76 -14.23 -4.58
CA GLY A 84 6.14 -14.64 -4.77
C GLY A 84 6.61 -15.72 -3.80
N PRO A 85 7.91 -15.92 -3.66
CA PRO A 85 8.48 -16.82 -2.67
C PRO A 85 8.60 -16.19 -1.29
N ALA A 86 8.31 -16.97 -0.25
CA ALA A 86 8.70 -16.68 1.12
C ALA A 86 9.69 -17.74 1.62
N TYR A 87 10.58 -17.34 2.50
CA TYR A 87 11.60 -18.19 3.13
C TYR A 87 11.37 -18.19 4.65
N VAL A 88 11.16 -19.36 5.22
CA VAL A 88 11.07 -19.56 6.66
C VAL A 88 12.48 -19.86 7.17
N THR A 89 12.98 -19.06 8.12
CA THR A 89 14.41 -18.99 8.45
C THR A 89 14.93 -20.26 9.10
N ASP A 90 14.17 -20.88 9.99
CA ASP A 90 14.63 -22.05 10.74
C ASP A 90 14.69 -23.34 9.91
N SER A 91 13.81 -23.45 8.91
CA SER A 91 13.75 -24.64 8.03
C SER A 91 14.43 -24.46 6.69
N GLN A 92 14.87 -23.24 6.35
CA GLN A 92 15.27 -22.84 4.99
C GLN A 92 14.25 -23.22 3.90
N MET A 93 13.04 -23.49 4.34
CA MET A 93 11.96 -23.95 3.45
C MET A 93 11.41 -22.78 2.65
N ARG A 94 11.37 -22.97 1.33
CA ARG A 94 10.75 -22.03 0.42
C ARG A 94 9.27 -22.39 0.27
N VAL A 95 8.39 -21.45 0.58
CA VAL A 95 6.95 -21.59 0.43
C VAL A 95 6.41 -20.50 -0.50
N PRO A 96 5.31 -20.74 -1.21
CA PRO A 96 4.64 -19.65 -1.93
C PRO A 96 4.10 -18.62 -0.93
N SER A 97 4.14 -17.37 -1.30
CA SER A 97 3.47 -16.30 -0.55
C SER A 97 2.51 -15.54 -1.45
N PHE A 98 1.41 -15.10 -0.86
CA PHE A 98 0.48 -14.19 -1.51
C PHE A 98 -0.16 -13.30 -0.46
N PHE A 99 -0.32 -12.02 -0.77
CA PHE A 99 -0.90 -11.04 0.12
C PHE A 99 -1.88 -10.15 -0.64
N PHE A 100 -3.01 -9.88 -0.03
CA PHE A 100 -3.84 -8.72 -0.34
C PHE A 100 -3.43 -7.59 0.60
N ILE A 101 -3.18 -6.42 0.05
CA ILE A 101 -2.71 -5.24 0.78
C ILE A 101 -3.70 -4.12 0.52
N SER A 102 -4.18 -3.47 1.59
CA SER A 102 -5.03 -2.28 1.51
C SER A 102 -4.46 -1.21 2.44
N ARG A 103 -4.41 0.04 1.97
CA ARG A 103 -3.87 1.17 2.74
C ARG A 103 -4.73 2.40 2.55
N SER A 104 -5.06 3.05 3.66
CA SER A 104 -5.70 4.37 3.70
C SER A 104 -4.65 5.38 4.15
N LEU A 105 -4.26 6.29 3.27
CA LEU A 105 -3.15 7.22 3.46
C LEU A 105 -3.65 8.66 3.49
N LEU A 106 -3.13 9.42 4.45
CA LEU A 106 -3.38 10.84 4.63
C LEU A 106 -2.05 11.59 4.69
N GLY A 107 -2.01 12.81 4.20
CA GLY A 107 -0.82 13.65 4.30
C GLY A 107 -0.85 14.83 3.38
N TYR A 108 0.28 15.12 2.78
CA TYR A 108 0.47 16.33 2.00
C TYR A 108 1.16 16.07 0.67
N THR A 109 0.67 16.75 -0.37
CA THR A 109 1.27 16.79 -1.72
C THR A 109 1.81 18.17 -1.98
N PHE A 110 3.11 18.27 -2.18
CA PHE A 110 3.79 19.46 -2.65
C PHE A 110 3.72 19.50 -4.17
N LYS A 111 3.39 20.66 -4.74
CA LYS A 111 3.28 20.89 -6.17
C LYS A 111 4.38 21.89 -6.61
N PRO A 112 5.68 21.48 -6.71
CA PRO A 112 6.76 22.39 -7.10
C PRO A 112 6.55 23.01 -8.48
N THR A 113 5.93 22.27 -9.38
CA THR A 113 5.51 22.71 -10.71
C THR A 113 4.12 22.16 -11.03
N GLN A 114 3.51 22.65 -12.12
CA GLN A 114 2.22 22.12 -12.59
C GLN A 114 2.27 20.63 -13.00
N ASN A 115 3.48 20.13 -13.29
CA ASN A 115 3.70 18.78 -13.81
C ASN A 115 4.37 17.84 -12.81
N LEU A 116 4.82 18.34 -11.65
CA LEU A 116 5.54 17.55 -10.66
C LEU A 116 4.88 17.68 -9.30
N TYR A 117 4.46 16.53 -8.74
CA TYR A 117 3.86 16.43 -7.43
C TYR A 117 4.69 15.48 -6.57
N ILE A 118 4.97 15.88 -5.35
CA ILE A 118 5.70 15.10 -4.35
C ILE A 118 4.78 14.83 -3.17
N ASN A 119 4.49 13.57 -2.87
CA ASN A 119 3.62 13.15 -1.78
C ASN A 119 4.42 12.70 -0.58
N LEU A 120 3.98 13.07 0.60
CA LEU A 120 4.41 12.50 1.87
C LEU A 120 3.15 12.13 2.67
N LEU A 121 2.88 10.85 2.80
CA LEU A 121 1.65 10.34 3.37
C LEU A 121 1.94 9.29 4.44
N THR A 122 1.03 9.18 5.39
CA THR A 122 1.01 8.11 6.40
C THR A 122 -0.43 7.69 6.65
N GLY A 123 -0.65 6.60 7.36
CA GLY A 123 -2.03 6.16 7.63
C GLY A 123 -2.11 4.79 8.25
N LEU A 124 -3.10 4.03 7.82
CA LEU A 124 -3.33 2.65 8.26
C LEU A 124 -3.22 1.71 7.08
N GLY A 125 -2.59 0.56 7.30
CA GLY A 125 -2.47 -0.52 6.33
C GLY A 125 -2.93 -1.85 6.89
N LEU A 126 -3.58 -2.63 6.03
CA LEU A 126 -4.01 -3.98 6.28
C LEU A 126 -3.37 -4.90 5.25
N THR A 127 -2.80 -6.02 5.70
CA THR A 127 -2.32 -7.09 4.84
C THR A 127 -2.96 -8.39 5.26
N LEU A 128 -3.54 -9.11 4.29
CA LEU A 128 -4.13 -10.43 4.47
C LEU A 128 -3.45 -11.41 3.52
N GLY A 129 -3.05 -12.57 3.98
CA GLY A 129 -2.45 -13.54 3.08
C GLY A 129 -1.72 -14.70 3.76
N TYR A 130 -0.81 -15.33 3.01
CA TYR A 130 -0.03 -16.47 3.45
C TYR A 130 1.47 -16.19 3.18
N PRO A 131 2.39 -16.59 4.07
CA PRO A 131 2.24 -17.40 5.29
C PRO A 131 1.69 -16.65 6.52
N GLN A 132 1.55 -15.34 6.45
CA GLN A 132 0.99 -14.52 7.52
C GLN A 132 -0.48 -14.21 7.24
N VAL A 133 -1.38 -14.54 8.19
CA VAL A 133 -2.82 -14.43 7.98
C VAL A 133 -3.28 -12.97 7.97
N LEU A 134 -2.80 -12.18 8.92
CA LEU A 134 -3.24 -10.80 9.10
C LEU A 134 -2.08 -9.93 9.61
N GLN A 135 -1.94 -8.75 9.03
CA GLN A 135 -1.07 -7.69 9.54
C GLN A 135 -1.83 -6.36 9.53
N VAL A 136 -1.69 -5.61 10.60
CA VAL A 136 -2.13 -4.22 10.68
C VAL A 136 -0.90 -3.36 10.96
N GLY A 137 -0.72 -2.28 10.20
CA GLY A 137 0.48 -1.46 10.30
C GLY A 137 0.26 0.00 9.96
N MET A 138 1.30 0.77 10.22
CA MET A 138 1.38 2.19 9.86
C MET A 138 2.32 2.33 8.65
N PRO A 139 1.80 2.61 7.46
CA PRO A 139 2.59 2.93 6.29
C PRO A 139 3.12 4.37 6.35
N VAL A 140 4.36 4.55 5.91
CA VAL A 140 4.93 5.83 5.50
C VAL A 140 5.18 5.76 4.01
N ASN A 141 4.59 6.67 3.25
CA ASN A 141 4.60 6.67 1.80
C ASN A 141 5.25 7.95 1.27
N ILE A 142 6.16 7.78 0.33
CA ILE A 142 6.77 8.86 -0.44
C ILE A 142 6.48 8.58 -1.91
N GLY A 143 5.81 9.53 -2.59
CA GLY A 143 5.42 9.39 -3.98
C GLY A 143 5.90 10.57 -4.83
N LEU A 144 6.18 10.27 -6.10
CA LEU A 144 6.49 11.22 -7.14
C LEU A 144 5.50 11.01 -8.29
N PHE A 145 4.71 12.05 -8.61
CA PHE A 145 3.82 12.06 -9.76
C PHE A 145 4.35 13.06 -10.79
N CYS A 146 4.71 12.53 -11.95
CA CYS A 146 5.23 13.33 -13.08
C CYS A 146 4.19 13.36 -14.20
N PHE A 147 3.50 14.46 -14.39
CA PHE A 147 2.49 14.61 -15.42
C PHE A 147 3.11 15.05 -16.75
N PHE A 148 2.84 14.30 -17.81
CA PHE A 148 3.27 14.64 -19.19
C PHE A 148 2.31 15.61 -19.84
N ASN A 149 1.07 15.64 -19.39
CA ASN A 149 0.01 16.56 -19.79
C ASN A 149 -0.96 16.78 -18.61
N LYS A 150 -2.03 17.55 -18.83
CA LYS A 150 -3.00 17.86 -17.76
C LYS A 150 -3.71 16.64 -17.16
N LYS A 151 -3.75 15.50 -17.86
CA LYS A 151 -4.58 14.34 -17.49
C LYS A 151 -3.78 13.07 -17.20
N SER A 152 -2.55 12.95 -17.66
CA SER A 152 -1.80 11.71 -17.54
C SER A 152 -0.32 11.90 -17.27
N GLY A 153 0.29 10.96 -16.60
CA GLY A 153 1.67 10.98 -16.16
C GLY A 153 2.18 9.63 -15.71
N LEU A 154 3.26 9.68 -14.96
CA LEU A 154 3.92 8.55 -14.31
C LEU A 154 3.88 8.72 -12.80
N ASN A 155 3.56 7.66 -12.10
CA ASN A 155 3.64 7.51 -10.65
C ASN A 155 4.83 6.64 -10.28
N ILE A 156 5.66 7.09 -9.35
CA ILE A 156 6.72 6.31 -8.70
C ILE A 156 6.54 6.48 -7.20
N THR A 157 6.40 5.38 -6.46
CA THR A 157 6.09 5.45 -5.04
C THR A 157 6.90 4.41 -4.26
N ALA A 158 7.41 4.81 -3.10
CA ALA A 158 7.99 3.93 -2.11
C ALA A 158 7.16 4.00 -0.82
N THR A 159 6.85 2.85 -0.25
CA THR A 159 6.10 2.73 1.01
C THR A 159 6.83 1.79 1.95
N ASP A 160 7.05 2.22 3.17
CA ASP A 160 7.51 1.37 4.26
C ASP A 160 6.39 1.24 5.30
N MET A 161 6.01 0.03 5.66
CA MET A 161 4.94 -0.25 6.60
C MET A 161 5.46 -1.11 7.74
N VAL A 162 5.48 -0.53 8.93
CA VAL A 162 5.75 -1.25 10.17
C VAL A 162 4.43 -1.62 10.83
N GLY A 163 4.30 -2.86 11.29
CA GLY A 163 3.04 -3.33 11.84
C GLY A 163 3.16 -4.53 12.75
N ILE A 164 2.01 -4.95 13.23
CA ILE A 164 1.83 -6.14 14.05
C ILE A 164 1.03 -7.15 13.25
N GLY A 165 1.56 -8.37 13.12
CA GLY A 165 0.89 -9.50 12.52
C GLY A 165 0.27 -10.43 13.55
N PHE A 166 -0.75 -11.17 13.15
CA PHE A 166 -1.35 -12.18 13.99
C PHE A 166 -0.79 -13.57 13.63
N PRO A 167 -0.41 -14.44 14.59
CA PRO A 167 -0.71 -14.36 16.03
C PRO A 167 0.27 -13.56 16.90
N SER A 168 1.42 -13.08 16.47
CA SER A 168 2.34 -12.31 17.34
C SER A 168 3.66 -11.96 16.64
N PHE A 169 3.58 -11.36 15.45
CA PHE A 169 4.77 -10.96 14.70
C PHE A 169 4.90 -9.44 14.66
N LEU A 170 6.10 -8.95 14.87
CA LEU A 170 6.46 -7.62 14.39
C LEU A 170 6.83 -7.73 12.92
N THR A 171 6.27 -6.88 12.08
CA THR A 171 6.45 -6.94 10.64
C THR A 171 6.92 -5.62 10.08
N ASN A 172 7.72 -5.71 9.03
CA ASN A 172 8.08 -4.59 8.19
C ASN A 172 7.86 -4.99 6.72
N ALA A 173 7.17 -4.16 5.95
CA ALA A 173 6.93 -4.38 4.54
C ALA A 173 7.36 -3.13 3.74
N PHE A 174 8.42 -3.29 2.94
CA PHE A 174 8.90 -2.25 2.03
C PHE A 174 8.39 -2.52 0.61
N THR A 175 7.75 -1.54 0.00
CA THR A 175 7.16 -1.63 -1.34
C THR A 175 7.69 -0.51 -2.22
N VAL A 176 8.11 -0.82 -3.44
CA VAL A 176 8.38 0.16 -4.51
C VAL A 176 7.50 -0.15 -5.69
N LYS A 177 6.84 0.84 -6.24
CA LYS A 177 5.92 0.69 -7.37
C LYS A 177 6.08 1.81 -8.40
N ILE A 178 5.72 1.49 -9.63
CA ILE A 178 5.68 2.42 -10.76
C ILE A 178 4.45 2.12 -11.63
N GLY A 179 3.85 3.14 -12.20
CA GLY A 179 2.71 2.96 -13.09
C GLY A 179 2.21 4.27 -13.69
N PRO A 180 1.30 4.20 -14.66
CA PRO A 180 0.64 5.38 -15.15
C PRO A 180 -0.21 6.02 -14.05
N ILE A 181 -0.35 7.34 -14.12
CA ILE A 181 -1.27 8.12 -13.29
C ILE A 181 -2.19 8.95 -14.18
N PHE A 182 -3.44 8.99 -13.79
CA PHE A 182 -4.47 9.76 -14.47
C PHE A 182 -5.09 10.76 -13.50
N ARG A 183 -5.29 11.98 -13.98
CA ARG A 183 -6.00 13.05 -13.31
C ARG A 183 -7.37 13.22 -13.98
N LEU A 184 -8.44 13.17 -13.21
CA LEU A 184 -9.82 13.33 -13.65
C LEU A 184 -10.32 14.75 -13.42
#